data_7fccf3b6aee6f81bafc3407c56819a01
#
_entry.id   7fccf3b6aee6f81bafc3407c56819a01
#
_cell.length_a   1.000
_cell.length_b   1.000
_cell.length_c   1.000
_cell.angle_alpha   90.00
_cell.angle_beta   90.00
_cell.angle_gamma   90.00
#
_symmetry.space_group_name_H-M   'P 1'
#
loop_
_entity.id
_entity.type
_entity.pdbx_description
1 polymer ?
#
loop_
_entity_poly.entity_id
_entity_poly.type
_entity_poly.pdbx_seq_one_letter_code
_entity_poly.pdbx_strand_id
1 'polypeptide(L)'
;MEKRNLPERPGWREEAVKLGFTFADMGGEPYWDETSAYRFTLQEIEQDIEAPATELHAMCREAVALVARDEAWLTRLGIPQRHWDLVAGSWAEGQPELYGRMDLAYDGTGPAKLLEYNADTPTALYESASFQWLWFEQQQAAGVLDEDCDQFNSIHEAIVARWTQICADGEDVHFAADPENPEDYATVETLAWAAREAGLGAHFTALAQIGLTDEGQFADEQSRVIGTLFKLYPWEDMLRDEFATHLQSAGARFIEPPWKAILSNKGILPLLWQMFPGHPNLLPAFFLDDVAEALAGGSPAPAVAQAFAAAQDDLARGHVLKPIFSREGAGVTIFEAGREVARTEDDSYSHHPMIVQGLAELPAFDGFHPVLGAWIVGESCCGLGLREDRSRITHNLSRFKPHFIEG
;
A
#
# COMPACT_ATOMS: atom_id res chain seq x y z
N MET A 1 -19.95 4.84 8.28
CA MET A 1 -19.06 3.83 8.93
C MET A 1 -19.37 3.76 10.43
N GLU A 2 -19.52 2.56 11.00
CA GLU A 2 -19.85 2.30 12.39
C GLU A 2 -19.07 1.08 12.90
N LYS A 3 -18.57 1.11 14.15
CA LYS A 3 -17.93 -0.06 14.77
C LYS A 3 -18.96 -0.83 15.59
N ARG A 4 -19.15 -2.12 15.31
CA ARG A 4 -20.09 -3.00 16.01
C ARG A 4 -19.36 -4.12 16.75
N ASN A 5 -19.69 -4.31 18.01
CA ASN A 5 -19.22 -5.45 18.80
C ASN A 5 -19.93 -6.72 18.33
N LEU A 6 -19.19 -7.74 18.03
CA LEU A 6 -19.67 -9.05 17.58
C LEU A 6 -19.05 -10.16 18.44
N PRO A 7 -19.73 -11.31 18.59
CA PRO A 7 -19.13 -12.45 19.23
C PRO A 7 -18.01 -13.04 18.35
N GLU A 8 -16.88 -13.39 18.99
CA GLU A 8 -15.82 -14.13 18.28
C GLU A 8 -16.33 -15.52 17.85
N ARG A 9 -15.85 -16.00 16.70
CA ARG A 9 -16.11 -17.35 16.23
C ARG A 9 -15.47 -18.38 17.19
N PRO A 10 -16.19 -19.44 17.61
CA PRO A 10 -15.60 -20.47 18.46
C PRO A 10 -14.46 -21.20 17.75
N GLY A 11 -13.28 -21.25 18.36
CA GLY A 11 -12.13 -22.01 17.83
C GLY A 11 -11.43 -21.43 16.61
N TRP A 12 -11.68 -20.16 16.30
CA TRP A 12 -11.10 -19.52 15.11
C TRP A 12 -9.56 -19.46 15.13
N ARG A 13 -8.92 -19.38 16.30
CA ARG A 13 -7.45 -19.37 16.40
C ARG A 13 -6.83 -20.70 15.96
N GLU A 14 -7.42 -21.83 16.33
CA GLU A 14 -6.99 -23.15 15.88
C GLU A 14 -7.23 -23.34 14.38
N GLU A 15 -8.30 -22.76 13.85
CA GLU A 15 -8.59 -22.74 12.43
C GLU A 15 -7.58 -21.87 11.68
N ALA A 16 -7.29 -20.66 12.15
CA ALA A 16 -6.28 -19.76 11.59
C ALA A 16 -4.92 -20.46 11.42
N VAL A 17 -4.44 -21.13 12.48
CA VAL A 17 -3.17 -21.89 12.42
C VAL A 17 -3.22 -22.99 11.36
N LYS A 18 -4.33 -23.73 11.23
CA LYS A 18 -4.49 -24.79 10.20
C LYS A 18 -4.48 -24.23 8.78
N LEU A 19 -4.93 -23.00 8.61
CA LEU A 19 -4.95 -22.29 7.33
C LEU A 19 -3.66 -21.50 7.04
N GLY A 20 -2.65 -21.63 7.92
CA GLY A 20 -1.37 -20.95 7.76
C GLY A 20 -1.29 -19.54 8.34
N PHE A 21 -2.37 -19.04 8.95
CA PHE A 21 -2.39 -17.74 9.63
C PHE A 21 -1.77 -17.85 11.03
N THR A 22 -0.47 -18.02 11.08
CA THR A 22 0.27 -18.28 12.32
C THR A 22 0.57 -17.03 13.14
N PHE A 23 0.35 -15.85 12.56
CA PHE A 23 0.61 -14.52 13.13
C PHE A 23 -0.68 -13.75 13.49
N ALA A 24 -1.79 -14.46 13.70
CA ALA A 24 -3.05 -13.85 14.15
C ALA A 24 -2.93 -13.18 15.54
N ASP A 25 -1.97 -13.63 16.35
CA ASP A 25 -1.53 -12.95 17.57
C ASP A 25 -0.05 -12.59 17.40
N MET A 26 0.33 -11.31 17.60
CA MET A 26 1.69 -10.79 17.45
C MET A 26 2.13 -10.09 18.74
N GLY A 27 3.33 -10.38 19.20
CA GLY A 27 3.88 -9.75 20.43
C GLY A 27 3.06 -9.97 21.69
N GLY A 28 2.17 -10.96 21.72
CA GLY A 28 1.27 -11.25 22.85
C GLY A 28 -0.05 -10.46 22.81
N GLU A 29 -0.28 -9.68 21.76
CA GLU A 29 -1.51 -8.93 21.51
C GLU A 29 -2.22 -9.49 20.25
N PRO A 30 -3.57 -9.42 20.16
CA PRO A 30 -4.27 -9.85 18.95
C PRO A 30 -3.96 -8.90 17.80
N TYR A 31 -3.37 -9.45 16.73
CA TYR A 31 -3.23 -8.79 15.45
C TYR A 31 -4.53 -8.88 14.65
N TRP A 32 -5.10 -10.09 14.51
CA TRP A 32 -6.47 -10.28 14.05
C TRP A 32 -7.42 -10.19 15.23
N ASP A 33 -8.36 -9.26 15.20
CA ASP A 33 -9.32 -9.05 16.29
C ASP A 33 -10.74 -8.98 15.74
N GLU A 34 -11.52 -10.04 15.98
CA GLU A 34 -12.92 -10.17 15.55
C GLU A 34 -13.95 -9.92 16.66
N THR A 35 -13.53 -9.35 17.81
CA THR A 35 -14.45 -8.93 18.88
C THR A 35 -15.38 -7.79 18.44
N SER A 36 -15.05 -7.16 17.34
CA SER A 36 -15.85 -6.12 16.67
C SER A 36 -15.51 -6.09 15.19
N ALA A 37 -16.42 -5.57 14.37
CA ALA A 37 -16.22 -5.32 12.95
C ALA A 37 -16.71 -3.92 12.57
N TYR A 38 -16.25 -3.42 11.41
CA TYR A 38 -16.70 -2.16 10.86
C TYR A 38 -17.85 -2.38 9.88
N ARG A 39 -18.99 -1.78 10.17
CA ARG A 39 -20.15 -1.76 9.30
C ARG A 39 -20.11 -0.56 8.38
N PHE A 40 -20.39 -0.80 7.10
CA PHE A 40 -20.59 0.21 6.06
C PHE A 40 -21.97 0.05 5.42
N THR A 41 -22.47 1.11 4.81
CA THR A 41 -23.53 1.02 3.81
C THR A 41 -22.92 0.78 2.43
N LEU A 42 -23.69 0.21 1.51
CA LEU A 42 -23.27 0.06 0.13
C LEU A 42 -22.90 1.41 -0.52
N GLN A 43 -23.64 2.46 -0.19
CA GLN A 43 -23.36 3.81 -0.68
C GLN A 43 -22.00 4.34 -0.21
N GLU A 44 -21.61 4.12 1.06
CA GLU A 44 -20.29 4.51 1.58
C GLU A 44 -19.18 3.78 0.82
N ILE A 45 -19.35 2.47 0.56
CA ILE A 45 -18.38 1.69 -0.21
C ILE A 45 -18.25 2.24 -1.63
N GLU A 46 -19.35 2.31 -2.38
CA GLU A 46 -19.32 2.69 -3.79
C GLU A 46 -18.89 4.14 -4.03
N GLN A 47 -19.41 5.09 -3.24
CA GLN A 47 -19.25 6.52 -3.51
C GLN A 47 -18.10 7.17 -2.75
N ASP A 48 -17.80 6.71 -1.53
CA ASP A 48 -16.79 7.34 -0.70
C ASP A 48 -15.43 6.60 -0.70
N ILE A 49 -15.40 5.31 -1.12
CA ILE A 49 -14.19 4.47 -1.07
C ILE A 49 -13.82 3.94 -2.46
N GLU A 50 -14.66 3.11 -3.10
CA GLU A 50 -14.35 2.40 -4.33
C GLU A 50 -14.09 3.32 -5.52
N ALA A 51 -15.07 4.18 -5.85
CA ALA A 51 -14.93 5.12 -6.96
C ALA A 51 -13.80 6.13 -6.73
N PRO A 52 -13.67 6.76 -5.54
CA PRO A 52 -12.53 7.64 -5.24
C PRO A 52 -11.16 6.95 -5.29
N ALA A 53 -11.02 5.73 -4.77
CA ALA A 53 -9.75 5.01 -4.83
C ALA A 53 -9.35 4.66 -6.28
N THR A 54 -10.33 4.29 -7.11
CA THR A 54 -10.13 4.06 -8.55
C THR A 54 -9.72 5.35 -9.27
N GLU A 55 -10.36 6.49 -8.98
CA GLU A 55 -9.99 7.80 -9.53
C GLU A 55 -8.58 8.21 -9.08
N LEU A 56 -8.27 8.09 -7.79
CA LEU A 56 -6.93 8.37 -7.26
C LEU A 56 -5.85 7.52 -7.93
N HIS A 57 -6.14 6.26 -8.24
CA HIS A 57 -5.21 5.41 -8.98
C HIS A 57 -4.94 5.94 -10.38
N ALA A 58 -5.97 6.35 -11.11
CA ALA A 58 -5.81 6.99 -12.43
C ALA A 58 -4.98 8.27 -12.35
N MET A 59 -5.23 9.14 -11.36
CA MET A 59 -4.43 10.34 -11.10
C MET A 59 -2.96 10.02 -10.77
N CYS A 60 -2.72 8.97 -10.00
CA CYS A 60 -1.36 8.47 -9.72
C CYS A 60 -0.64 8.04 -11.01
N ARG A 61 -1.32 7.35 -11.92
CA ARG A 61 -0.76 6.96 -13.23
C ARG A 61 -0.43 8.18 -14.11
N GLU A 62 -1.24 9.24 -14.06
CA GLU A 62 -0.92 10.51 -14.73
C GLU A 62 0.36 11.15 -14.15
N ALA A 63 0.51 11.10 -12.82
CA ALA A 63 1.72 11.57 -12.16
C ALA A 63 2.96 10.75 -12.57
N VAL A 64 2.85 9.41 -12.66
CA VAL A 64 3.94 8.56 -13.20
C VAL A 64 4.30 8.96 -14.62
N ALA A 65 3.32 9.20 -15.50
CA ALA A 65 3.57 9.61 -16.88
C ALA A 65 4.34 10.94 -16.99
N LEU A 66 4.15 11.83 -16.01
CA LEU A 66 4.92 13.08 -15.91
C LEU A 66 6.35 12.80 -15.42
N VAL A 67 6.48 12.09 -14.28
CA VAL A 67 7.78 11.82 -13.62
C VAL A 67 8.71 11.02 -14.53
N ALA A 68 8.20 10.01 -15.24
CA ALA A 68 8.99 9.17 -16.15
C ALA A 68 9.67 9.95 -17.29
N ARG A 69 9.30 11.20 -17.52
CA ARG A 69 9.86 12.09 -18.56
C ARG A 69 10.64 13.26 -17.99
N ASP A 70 10.82 13.33 -16.68
CA ASP A 70 11.39 14.49 -16.00
C ASP A 70 12.48 14.07 -15.00
N GLU A 71 13.75 14.31 -15.38
CA GLU A 71 14.91 13.96 -14.55
C GLU A 71 14.93 14.71 -13.21
N ALA A 72 14.36 15.93 -13.15
CA ALA A 72 14.26 16.68 -11.91
C ALA A 72 13.32 15.99 -10.92
N TRP A 73 12.19 15.48 -11.39
CA TRP A 73 11.29 14.68 -10.57
C TRP A 73 11.86 13.33 -10.17
N LEU A 74 12.53 12.61 -11.09
CA LEU A 74 13.23 11.36 -10.75
C LEU A 74 14.28 11.60 -9.65
N THR A 75 15.03 12.71 -9.74
CA THR A 75 15.99 13.11 -8.70
C THR A 75 15.28 13.40 -7.37
N ARG A 76 14.19 14.18 -7.41
CA ARG A 76 13.45 14.59 -6.22
C ARG A 76 12.81 13.43 -5.47
N LEU A 77 12.37 12.42 -6.21
CA LEU A 77 11.86 11.16 -5.65
C LEU A 77 12.99 10.19 -5.23
N GLY A 78 14.26 10.58 -5.36
CA GLY A 78 15.39 9.78 -4.91
C GLY A 78 15.64 8.54 -5.75
N ILE A 79 15.17 8.48 -7.01
CA ILE A 79 15.49 7.40 -7.94
C ILE A 79 16.95 7.53 -8.37
N PRO A 80 17.81 6.52 -8.15
CA PRO A 80 19.22 6.61 -8.53
C PRO A 80 19.38 6.84 -10.04
N GLN A 81 20.21 7.80 -10.45
CA GLN A 81 20.36 8.20 -11.85
C GLN A 81 20.68 7.04 -12.79
N ARG A 82 21.49 6.08 -12.34
CA ARG A 82 21.84 4.89 -13.13
C ARG A 82 20.64 4.00 -13.49
N HIS A 83 19.49 4.20 -12.86
CA HIS A 83 18.27 3.40 -13.07
C HIS A 83 17.10 4.21 -13.67
N TRP A 84 17.32 5.46 -14.07
CA TRP A 84 16.27 6.27 -14.70
C TRP A 84 15.73 5.63 -15.97
N ASP A 85 16.63 5.08 -16.82
CA ASP A 85 16.22 4.38 -18.05
C ASP A 85 15.40 3.12 -17.75
N LEU A 86 15.73 2.38 -16.69
CA LEU A 86 14.96 1.23 -16.25
C LEU A 86 13.54 1.63 -15.81
N VAL A 87 13.45 2.63 -14.94
CA VAL A 87 12.16 3.12 -14.40
C VAL A 87 11.31 3.77 -15.48
N ALA A 88 11.87 4.71 -16.24
CA ALA A 88 11.15 5.40 -17.31
C ALA A 88 10.81 4.46 -18.49
N GLY A 89 11.74 3.55 -18.84
CA GLY A 89 11.54 2.55 -19.89
C GLY A 89 10.41 1.59 -19.56
N SER A 90 10.34 1.08 -18.34
CA SER A 90 9.28 0.18 -17.92
C SER A 90 7.88 0.80 -18.04
N TRP A 91 7.75 2.12 -17.78
CA TRP A 91 6.52 2.86 -18.04
C TRP A 91 6.24 3.02 -19.53
N ALA A 92 7.25 3.44 -20.31
CA ALA A 92 7.09 3.67 -21.74
C ALA A 92 6.74 2.39 -22.52
N GLU A 93 7.22 1.24 -22.07
CA GLU A 93 6.90 -0.09 -22.59
C GLU A 93 5.52 -0.58 -22.14
N GLY A 94 4.86 0.10 -21.22
CA GLY A 94 3.57 -0.32 -20.68
C GLY A 94 3.66 -1.60 -19.86
N GLN A 95 4.77 -1.81 -19.14
CA GLN A 95 4.91 -3.00 -18.28
C GLN A 95 3.75 -3.05 -17.27
N PRO A 96 3.05 -4.19 -17.20
CA PRO A 96 1.80 -4.28 -16.42
C PRO A 96 2.08 -4.32 -14.91
N GLU A 97 1.20 -3.69 -14.15
CA GLU A 97 1.10 -3.82 -12.71
C GLU A 97 0.10 -4.91 -12.31
N LEU A 98 0.28 -5.46 -11.12
CA LEU A 98 -0.64 -6.42 -10.53
C LEU A 98 -1.59 -5.73 -9.55
N TYR A 99 -1.06 -5.17 -8.45
CA TYR A 99 -1.88 -4.68 -7.35
C TYR A 99 -1.21 -3.56 -6.56
N GLY A 100 -1.94 -3.01 -5.60
CA GLY A 100 -1.46 -2.03 -4.63
C GLY A 100 -2.52 -1.75 -3.57
N ARG A 101 -2.17 -1.05 -2.47
CA ARG A 101 -3.08 -0.66 -1.41
C ARG A 101 -2.96 0.82 -1.11
N MET A 102 -4.06 1.55 -1.25
CA MET A 102 -4.15 2.93 -0.79
C MET A 102 -4.61 2.97 0.66
N ASP A 103 -3.85 3.64 1.51
CA ASP A 103 -4.24 3.85 2.89
C ASP A 103 -5.01 5.17 3.00
N LEU A 104 -6.26 5.09 3.47
CA LEU A 104 -7.23 6.18 3.47
C LEU A 104 -7.68 6.52 4.89
N ALA A 105 -7.82 7.81 5.17
CA ALA A 105 -8.58 8.30 6.33
C ALA A 105 -10.04 8.51 5.92
N TYR A 106 -10.97 7.93 6.68
CA TYR A 106 -12.41 8.07 6.46
C TYR A 106 -13.16 8.09 7.79
N ASP A 107 -14.00 9.08 8.00
CA ASP A 107 -14.74 9.28 9.25
C ASP A 107 -16.22 8.86 9.17
N GLY A 108 -16.66 8.32 8.03
CA GLY A 108 -18.06 7.99 7.76
C GLY A 108 -18.86 9.17 7.22
N THR A 109 -18.22 10.32 6.98
CA THR A 109 -18.87 11.53 6.43
C THR A 109 -17.92 12.23 5.45
N GLY A 110 -18.41 12.48 4.24
CA GLY A 110 -17.62 13.15 3.22
C GLY A 110 -16.53 12.26 2.57
N PRO A 111 -15.64 12.85 1.78
CA PRO A 111 -14.69 12.11 0.97
C PRO A 111 -13.54 11.51 1.80
N ALA A 112 -13.24 10.24 1.59
CA ALA A 112 -12.04 9.60 2.13
C ALA A 112 -10.77 10.35 1.65
N LYS A 113 -9.74 10.45 2.51
CA LYS A 113 -8.50 11.19 2.24
C LYS A 113 -7.33 10.26 2.05
N LEU A 114 -6.58 10.40 0.95
CA LEU A 114 -5.38 9.64 0.69
C LEU A 114 -4.26 10.00 1.67
N LEU A 115 -3.83 9.02 2.45
CA LEU A 115 -2.69 9.14 3.36
C LEU A 115 -1.38 8.73 2.69
N GLU A 116 -1.39 7.61 1.95
CA GLU A 116 -0.27 7.07 1.18
C GLU A 116 -0.76 6.00 0.19
N TYR A 117 0.11 5.64 -0.78
CA TYR A 117 -0.12 4.54 -1.68
C TYR A 117 1.01 3.52 -1.58
N ASN A 118 0.74 2.37 -0.98
CA ASN A 118 1.63 1.22 -0.95
C ASN A 118 1.48 0.47 -2.29
N ALA A 119 2.19 0.94 -3.31
CA ALA A 119 2.00 0.51 -4.68
C ALA A 119 2.92 -0.63 -5.12
N ASP A 120 3.97 -0.91 -4.35
CA ASP A 120 5.02 -1.89 -4.71
C ASP A 120 4.92 -3.18 -3.88
N THR A 121 4.93 -3.06 -2.56
CA THR A 121 5.01 -4.22 -1.65
C THR A 121 3.99 -4.13 -0.51
N PRO A 122 2.67 -3.94 -0.78
CA PRO A 122 1.68 -3.95 0.28
C PRO A 122 1.53 -5.34 0.89
N THR A 123 1.54 -5.42 2.22
CA THR A 123 1.21 -6.61 3.02
C THR A 123 -0.23 -6.58 3.52
N ALA A 124 -0.63 -7.51 4.39
CA ALA A 124 -1.99 -7.72 4.87
C ALA A 124 -2.97 -8.18 3.76
N LEU A 125 -2.44 -8.82 2.71
CA LEU A 125 -3.24 -9.34 1.61
C LEU A 125 -4.03 -10.58 2.02
N TYR A 126 -3.40 -11.51 2.76
CA TYR A 126 -4.05 -12.73 3.22
C TYR A 126 -5.25 -12.41 4.11
N GLU A 127 -5.09 -11.48 5.04
CA GLU A 127 -6.14 -11.01 5.93
C GLU A 127 -7.30 -10.40 5.14
N SER A 128 -6.95 -9.56 4.16
CA SER A 128 -7.93 -8.82 3.36
C SER A 128 -8.65 -9.69 2.33
N ALA A 129 -7.91 -10.49 1.57
CA ALA A 129 -8.48 -11.26 0.46
C ALA A 129 -9.15 -12.57 0.91
N SER A 130 -8.62 -13.21 1.98
CA SER A 130 -9.02 -14.58 2.32
C SER A 130 -9.62 -14.70 3.72
N PHE A 131 -8.90 -14.31 4.79
CA PHE A 131 -9.33 -14.64 6.14
C PHE A 131 -10.55 -13.84 6.61
N GLN A 132 -10.70 -12.57 6.18
CA GLN A 132 -11.91 -11.80 6.49
C GLN A 132 -13.14 -12.29 5.71
N TRP A 133 -12.98 -12.88 4.51
CA TRP A 133 -14.08 -13.52 3.80
C TRP A 133 -14.56 -14.77 4.52
N LEU A 134 -13.63 -15.63 4.96
CA LEU A 134 -13.96 -16.81 5.78
C LEU A 134 -14.67 -16.39 7.08
N TRP A 135 -14.21 -15.32 7.73
CA TRP A 135 -14.88 -14.76 8.90
C TRP A 135 -16.32 -14.35 8.57
N PHE A 136 -16.52 -13.65 7.45
CA PHE A 136 -17.82 -13.18 7.01
C PHE A 136 -18.81 -14.34 6.75
N GLU A 137 -18.42 -15.34 5.96
CA GLU A 137 -19.25 -16.51 5.68
C GLU A 137 -19.65 -17.28 6.96
N GLN A 138 -18.70 -17.43 7.87
CA GLN A 138 -18.97 -18.17 9.12
C GLN A 138 -19.86 -17.36 10.08
N GLN A 139 -19.76 -16.03 10.12
CA GLN A 139 -20.64 -15.20 10.93
C GLN A 139 -22.07 -15.17 10.36
N GLN A 140 -22.24 -15.17 9.04
CA GLN A 140 -23.55 -15.36 8.42
C GLN A 140 -24.13 -16.77 8.71
N ALA A 141 -23.35 -17.82 8.54
CA ALA A 141 -23.77 -19.19 8.83
C ALA A 141 -24.16 -19.40 10.31
N ALA A 142 -23.54 -18.66 11.21
CA ALA A 142 -23.88 -18.65 12.64
C ALA A 142 -25.10 -17.76 12.98
N GLY A 143 -25.64 -17.01 12.02
CA GLY A 143 -26.75 -16.07 12.23
C GLY A 143 -26.36 -14.84 13.06
N VAL A 144 -25.08 -14.48 13.09
CA VAL A 144 -24.57 -13.26 13.73
C VAL A 144 -24.67 -12.07 12.79
N LEU A 145 -24.40 -12.28 11.52
CA LEU A 145 -24.69 -11.36 10.43
C LEU A 145 -25.93 -11.85 9.68
N ASP A 146 -26.76 -10.93 9.24
CA ASP A 146 -27.95 -11.22 8.46
C ASP A 146 -27.58 -11.73 7.05
N GLU A 147 -28.48 -12.49 6.42
CA GLU A 147 -28.25 -13.08 5.08
C GLU A 147 -28.15 -12.03 3.96
N ASP A 148 -28.63 -10.81 4.18
CA ASP A 148 -28.57 -9.68 3.25
C ASP A 148 -27.32 -8.79 3.46
N CYS A 149 -26.47 -9.11 4.44
CA CYS A 149 -25.15 -8.50 4.56
C CYS A 149 -24.23 -8.94 3.42
N ASP A 150 -23.27 -8.10 3.06
CA ASP A 150 -22.24 -8.36 2.06
C ASP A 150 -20.87 -7.90 2.58
N GLN A 151 -19.81 -8.12 1.80
CA GLN A 151 -18.46 -7.64 2.11
C GLN A 151 -17.82 -7.08 0.83
N PHE A 152 -17.20 -5.90 0.90
CA PHE A 152 -16.44 -5.35 -0.22
C PHE A 152 -15.09 -6.08 -0.35
N ASN A 153 -15.12 -7.22 -1.01
CA ASN A 153 -13.97 -8.13 -1.12
C ASN A 153 -14.05 -9.02 -2.37
N SER A 154 -13.63 -8.51 -3.50
CA SER A 154 -13.36 -9.29 -4.71
C SER A 154 -11.87 -9.31 -5.06
N ILE A 155 -11.00 -9.18 -4.03
CA ILE A 155 -9.55 -9.02 -4.20
C ILE A 155 -8.95 -10.28 -4.85
N HIS A 156 -9.29 -11.46 -4.34
CA HIS A 156 -8.75 -12.73 -4.85
C HIS A 156 -9.14 -12.96 -6.31
N GLU A 157 -10.41 -12.84 -6.64
CA GLU A 157 -10.93 -13.02 -8.00
C GLU A 157 -10.32 -12.01 -8.98
N ALA A 158 -10.15 -10.77 -8.54
CA ALA A 158 -9.51 -9.72 -9.33
C ALA A 158 -8.04 -10.04 -9.60
N ILE A 159 -7.30 -10.55 -8.61
CA ILE A 159 -5.89 -10.97 -8.77
C ILE A 159 -5.79 -12.16 -9.73
N VAL A 160 -6.65 -13.18 -9.61
CA VAL A 160 -6.70 -14.32 -10.53
C VAL A 160 -6.94 -13.84 -11.97
N ALA A 161 -7.96 -12.99 -12.17
CA ALA A 161 -8.25 -12.41 -13.47
C ALA A 161 -7.08 -11.55 -13.99
N ARG A 162 -6.41 -10.81 -13.11
CA ARG A 162 -5.28 -9.96 -13.50
C ARG A 162 -4.07 -10.78 -13.94
N TRP A 163 -3.76 -11.90 -13.25
CA TRP A 163 -2.70 -12.81 -13.67
C TRP A 163 -2.91 -13.32 -15.10
N THR A 164 -4.15 -13.71 -15.47
CA THR A 164 -4.45 -14.15 -16.84
C THR A 164 -4.29 -13.05 -17.90
N GLN A 165 -4.33 -11.78 -17.51
CA GLN A 165 -4.14 -10.64 -18.42
C GLN A 165 -2.66 -10.30 -18.63
N ILE A 166 -1.83 -10.50 -17.62
CA ILE A 166 -0.44 -10.03 -17.61
C ILE A 166 0.58 -11.13 -17.85
N CYS A 167 0.21 -12.40 -17.76
CA CYS A 167 1.07 -13.55 -18.02
C CYS A 167 0.48 -14.43 -19.13
N ALA A 168 1.36 -15.13 -19.85
CA ALA A 168 0.93 -16.14 -20.82
C ALA A 168 0.44 -17.40 -20.09
N ASP A 169 -0.47 -18.15 -20.73
CA ASP A 169 -0.94 -19.44 -20.21
C ASP A 169 0.21 -20.40 -19.98
N GLY A 170 0.28 -20.98 -18.78
CA GLY A 170 1.36 -21.88 -18.35
C GLY A 170 2.72 -21.22 -18.11
N GLU A 171 2.81 -19.88 -18.06
CA GLU A 171 4.04 -19.17 -17.74
C GLU A 171 4.47 -19.47 -16.29
N ASP A 172 5.78 -19.68 -16.10
CA ASP A 172 6.37 -19.84 -14.77
C ASP A 172 6.65 -18.47 -14.13
N VAL A 173 6.11 -18.25 -12.94
CA VAL A 173 6.34 -17.07 -12.11
C VAL A 173 7.06 -17.47 -10.82
N HIS A 174 8.17 -16.80 -10.54
CA HIS A 174 8.84 -16.91 -9.24
C HIS A 174 8.28 -15.88 -8.28
N PHE A 175 8.10 -16.31 -7.03
CA PHE A 175 7.59 -15.50 -5.93
C PHE A 175 8.65 -15.40 -4.85
N ALA A 176 9.12 -14.21 -4.54
CA ALA A 176 10.22 -13.99 -3.62
C ALA A 176 9.83 -13.12 -2.42
N ALA A 177 10.15 -13.63 -1.22
CA ALA A 177 9.99 -12.93 0.05
C ALA A 177 11.06 -13.39 1.05
N ASP A 178 11.09 -12.78 2.22
CA ASP A 178 11.79 -13.33 3.39
C ASP A 178 10.93 -14.44 4.02
N PRO A 179 11.37 -15.71 3.98
CA PRO A 179 10.61 -16.82 4.55
C PRO A 179 10.54 -16.79 6.09
N GLU A 180 11.40 -16.01 6.76
CA GLU A 180 11.39 -15.86 8.22
C GLU A 180 10.35 -14.83 8.69
N ASN A 181 9.85 -13.98 7.78
CA ASN A 181 8.74 -13.08 8.05
C ASN A 181 7.40 -13.75 7.66
N PRO A 182 6.55 -14.16 8.62
CA PRO A 182 5.33 -14.89 8.32
C PRO A 182 4.28 -14.05 7.58
N GLU A 183 4.24 -12.74 7.77
CA GLU A 183 3.32 -11.82 7.05
C GLU A 183 3.72 -11.69 5.57
N ASP A 184 5.02 -11.52 5.30
CA ASP A 184 5.56 -11.47 3.94
C ASP A 184 5.31 -12.79 3.21
N TYR A 185 5.60 -13.91 3.89
CA TYR A 185 5.38 -15.24 3.33
C TYR A 185 3.89 -15.50 3.01
N ALA A 186 2.97 -15.14 3.91
CA ALA A 186 1.53 -15.28 3.69
C ALA A 186 1.05 -14.41 2.51
N THR A 187 1.56 -13.19 2.38
CA THR A 187 1.25 -12.31 1.24
C THR A 187 1.68 -12.95 -0.08
N VAL A 188 2.91 -13.47 -0.15
CA VAL A 188 3.46 -14.08 -1.35
C VAL A 188 2.76 -15.39 -1.71
N GLU A 189 2.45 -16.24 -0.72
CA GLU A 189 1.68 -17.48 -0.95
C GLU A 189 0.26 -17.22 -1.41
N THR A 190 -0.39 -16.16 -0.93
CA THR A 190 -1.73 -15.74 -1.41
C THR A 190 -1.68 -15.39 -2.90
N LEU A 191 -0.66 -14.64 -3.33
CA LEU A 191 -0.46 -14.30 -4.74
C LEU A 191 -0.08 -15.51 -5.60
N ALA A 192 0.74 -16.41 -5.06
CA ALA A 192 1.14 -17.65 -5.73
C ALA A 192 -0.06 -18.60 -5.89
N TRP A 193 -0.96 -18.65 -4.90
CA TRP A 193 -2.20 -19.41 -5.00
C TRP A 193 -3.09 -18.86 -6.12
N ALA A 194 -3.32 -17.56 -6.16
CA ALA A 194 -4.09 -16.92 -7.22
C ALA A 194 -3.45 -17.14 -8.61
N ALA A 195 -2.12 -17.13 -8.71
CA ALA A 195 -1.40 -17.44 -9.95
C ALA A 195 -1.61 -18.90 -10.41
N ARG A 196 -1.56 -19.87 -9.48
CA ARG A 196 -1.88 -21.29 -9.79
C ARG A 196 -3.32 -21.46 -10.26
N GLU A 197 -4.26 -20.76 -9.65
CA GLU A 197 -5.67 -20.76 -10.07
C GLU A 197 -5.85 -20.13 -11.45
N ALA A 198 -5.04 -19.14 -11.80
CA ALA A 198 -4.95 -18.55 -13.13
C ALA A 198 -4.26 -19.45 -14.18
N GLY A 199 -3.79 -20.66 -13.81
CA GLY A 199 -3.13 -21.62 -14.70
C GLY A 199 -1.61 -21.41 -14.86
N LEU A 200 -0.97 -20.61 -14.00
CA LEU A 200 0.47 -20.32 -14.04
C LEU A 200 1.27 -21.34 -13.20
N GLY A 201 2.53 -21.54 -13.59
CA GLY A 201 3.52 -22.17 -12.71
C GLY A 201 3.92 -21.18 -11.62
N ALA A 202 3.91 -21.60 -10.33
CA ALA A 202 4.29 -20.75 -9.22
C ALA A 202 5.40 -21.39 -8.39
N HIS A 203 6.54 -20.72 -8.33
CA HIS A 203 7.75 -21.17 -7.65
C HIS A 203 8.15 -20.19 -6.56
N PHE A 204 8.18 -20.63 -5.31
CA PHE A 204 8.71 -19.80 -4.23
C PHE A 204 10.25 -19.87 -4.20
N THR A 205 10.90 -18.74 -3.94
CA THR A 205 12.33 -18.64 -3.63
C THR A 205 12.55 -17.61 -2.52
N ALA A 206 13.47 -17.89 -1.58
CA ALA A 206 13.84 -16.87 -0.61
C ALA A 206 14.63 -15.76 -1.31
N LEU A 207 14.37 -14.49 -0.97
CA LEU A 207 15.10 -13.35 -1.55
C LEU A 207 16.61 -13.52 -1.45
N ALA A 208 17.11 -13.98 -0.31
CA ALA A 208 18.53 -14.22 -0.06
C ALA A 208 19.14 -15.40 -0.86
N GLN A 209 18.33 -16.20 -1.54
CA GLN A 209 18.77 -17.35 -2.35
C GLN A 209 18.76 -17.04 -3.86
N ILE A 210 18.30 -15.88 -4.26
CA ILE A 210 18.38 -15.44 -5.66
C ILE A 210 19.83 -15.13 -5.99
N GLY A 211 20.34 -15.79 -7.02
CA GLY A 211 21.70 -15.62 -7.53
C GLY A 211 21.72 -15.19 -8.99
N LEU A 212 22.93 -15.15 -9.56
CA LEU A 212 23.15 -14.89 -10.99
C LEU A 212 23.80 -16.10 -11.64
N THR A 213 23.36 -16.43 -12.86
CA THR A 213 24.04 -17.38 -13.73
C THR A 213 25.34 -16.78 -14.29
N ASP A 214 26.18 -17.61 -14.92
CA ASP A 214 27.39 -17.12 -15.62
C ASP A 214 27.04 -16.11 -16.74
N GLU A 215 25.84 -16.17 -17.29
CA GLU A 215 25.32 -15.26 -18.31
C GLU A 215 24.72 -13.98 -17.72
N GLY A 216 24.66 -13.83 -16.37
CA GLY A 216 24.14 -12.67 -15.66
C GLY A 216 22.61 -12.63 -15.55
N GLN A 217 21.94 -13.78 -15.71
CA GLN A 217 20.49 -13.91 -15.49
C GLN A 217 20.21 -14.24 -14.03
N PHE A 218 19.09 -13.76 -13.49
CA PHE A 218 18.65 -14.17 -12.16
C PHE A 218 18.22 -15.63 -12.14
N ALA A 219 18.60 -16.35 -11.11
CA ALA A 219 18.25 -17.75 -10.90
C ALA A 219 17.92 -18.03 -9.43
N ASP A 220 17.05 -18.99 -9.19
CA ASP A 220 16.73 -19.50 -7.86
C ASP A 220 17.78 -20.48 -7.32
N GLU A 221 17.60 -20.97 -6.10
CA GLU A 221 18.50 -21.92 -5.44
C GLU A 221 18.59 -23.29 -6.12
N GLN A 222 17.69 -23.59 -7.08
CA GLN A 222 17.69 -24.80 -7.90
C GLN A 222 18.30 -24.56 -9.28
N SER A 223 18.90 -23.37 -9.49
CA SER A 223 19.49 -22.92 -10.76
C SER A 223 18.46 -22.79 -11.90
N ARG A 224 17.17 -22.58 -11.60
CA ARG A 224 16.18 -22.24 -12.60
C ARG A 224 16.27 -20.75 -12.90
N VAL A 225 16.38 -20.39 -14.18
CA VAL A 225 16.38 -18.99 -14.61
C VAL A 225 15.02 -18.35 -14.34
N ILE A 226 15.04 -17.19 -13.72
CA ILE A 226 13.87 -16.42 -13.37
C ILE A 226 13.46 -15.55 -14.56
N GLY A 227 12.40 -15.92 -15.26
CA GLY A 227 11.83 -15.14 -16.37
C GLY A 227 10.86 -14.05 -15.89
N THR A 228 10.00 -14.39 -14.93
CA THR A 228 9.07 -13.46 -14.29
C THR A 228 9.20 -13.60 -12.77
N LEU A 229 9.40 -12.48 -12.08
CA LEU A 229 9.59 -12.40 -10.64
C LEU A 229 8.57 -11.47 -9.99
N PHE A 230 7.68 -12.04 -9.18
CA PHE A 230 7.03 -11.27 -8.14
C PHE A 230 7.97 -11.16 -6.94
N LYS A 231 8.24 -9.93 -6.51
CA LYS A 231 9.19 -9.66 -5.42
C LYS A 231 8.51 -8.89 -4.29
N LEU A 232 8.51 -9.39 -3.09
CA LEU A 232 8.15 -8.61 -1.91
C LEU A 232 9.42 -7.96 -1.31
N TYR A 233 10.11 -7.21 -2.15
CA TYR A 233 11.32 -6.46 -1.85
C TYR A 233 11.25 -5.07 -2.51
N PRO A 234 11.30 -3.98 -1.72
CA PRO A 234 10.98 -2.65 -2.23
C PRO A 234 11.95 -2.15 -3.28
N TRP A 235 11.40 -1.43 -4.27
CA TRP A 235 12.20 -0.82 -5.32
C TRP A 235 13.25 0.14 -4.78
N GLU A 236 12.97 0.92 -3.72
CA GLU A 236 13.94 1.84 -3.11
C GLU A 236 15.20 1.11 -2.61
N ASP A 237 15.07 -0.12 -2.13
CA ASP A 237 16.19 -0.95 -1.69
C ASP A 237 16.81 -1.69 -2.88
N MET A 238 15.98 -2.33 -3.71
CA MET A 238 16.43 -3.11 -4.87
C MET A 238 17.26 -2.28 -5.86
N LEU A 239 16.94 -1.00 -6.05
CA LEU A 239 17.74 -0.08 -6.90
C LEU A 239 19.10 0.32 -6.29
N ARG A 240 19.35 -0.03 -5.02
CA ARG A 240 20.59 0.26 -4.29
C ARG A 240 21.36 -0.99 -3.88
N ASP A 241 20.77 -2.15 -4.07
CA ASP A 241 21.32 -3.46 -3.81
C ASP A 241 22.57 -3.77 -4.66
N GLU A 242 23.33 -4.79 -4.26
CA GLU A 242 24.52 -5.27 -4.99
C GLU A 242 24.18 -5.79 -6.39
N PHE A 243 23.00 -6.40 -6.58
CA PHE A 243 22.50 -6.87 -7.87
C PHE A 243 21.82 -5.80 -8.73
N ALA A 244 21.72 -4.57 -8.24
CA ALA A 244 21.03 -3.48 -8.93
C ALA A 244 21.57 -3.23 -10.36
N THR A 245 22.86 -3.49 -10.60
CA THR A 245 23.49 -3.33 -11.92
C THR A 245 23.00 -4.35 -12.96
N HIS A 246 22.38 -5.45 -12.53
CA HIS A 246 21.87 -6.52 -13.39
C HIS A 246 20.39 -6.37 -13.72
N LEU A 247 19.63 -5.53 -13.01
CA LEU A 247 18.18 -5.39 -13.15
C LEU A 247 17.71 -5.14 -14.59
N GLN A 248 18.46 -4.35 -15.35
CA GLN A 248 18.10 -4.02 -16.73
C GLN A 248 18.55 -5.09 -17.73
N SER A 249 19.63 -5.83 -17.44
CA SER A 249 20.27 -6.76 -18.38
C SER A 249 19.93 -8.23 -18.15
N ALA A 250 19.41 -8.59 -16.97
CA ALA A 250 19.16 -9.98 -16.60
C ALA A 250 17.98 -10.64 -17.35
N GLY A 251 17.17 -9.85 -18.08
CA GLY A 251 16.04 -10.36 -18.87
C GLY A 251 14.83 -10.80 -18.05
N ALA A 252 14.85 -10.60 -16.74
CA ALA A 252 13.70 -10.88 -15.87
C ALA A 252 12.66 -9.76 -15.96
N ARG A 253 11.39 -10.14 -16.02
CA ARG A 253 10.24 -9.24 -15.84
C ARG A 253 9.88 -9.18 -14.37
N PHE A 254 9.75 -7.97 -13.83
CA PHE A 254 9.42 -7.75 -12.43
C PHE A 254 7.92 -7.42 -12.27
N ILE A 255 7.29 -7.98 -11.27
CA ILE A 255 5.98 -7.66 -10.73
C ILE A 255 6.18 -7.31 -9.25
N GLU A 256 5.96 -6.11 -8.83
CA GLU A 256 5.52 -4.93 -9.56
C GLU A 256 6.63 -4.37 -10.46
N PRO A 257 6.26 -3.69 -11.55
CA PRO A 257 7.25 -3.18 -12.51
C PRO A 257 8.06 -2.01 -11.94
N PRO A 258 9.26 -1.72 -12.49
CA PRO A 258 10.16 -0.67 -11.98
C PRO A 258 9.54 0.72 -11.86
N TRP A 259 8.57 1.08 -12.71
CA TRP A 259 7.90 2.38 -12.62
C TRP A 259 7.08 2.56 -11.34
N LYS A 260 6.74 1.48 -10.64
CA LYS A 260 6.08 1.53 -9.33
C LYS A 260 6.97 2.15 -8.24
N ALA A 261 8.29 2.21 -8.44
CA ALA A 261 9.20 2.97 -7.57
C ALA A 261 8.80 4.45 -7.43
N ILE A 262 8.11 5.00 -8.44
CA ILE A 262 7.57 6.37 -8.42
C ILE A 262 6.34 6.43 -7.48
N LEU A 263 5.44 5.44 -7.56
CA LEU A 263 4.18 5.43 -6.81
C LEU A 263 4.34 5.05 -5.34
N SER A 264 5.25 4.13 -5.03
CA SER A 264 5.49 3.68 -3.66
C SER A 264 6.22 4.72 -2.79
N ASN A 265 6.63 5.83 -3.40
CA ASN A 265 7.33 6.94 -2.77
C ASN A 265 6.32 8.00 -2.29
N LYS A 266 6.35 8.36 -1.00
CA LYS A 266 5.46 9.39 -0.45
C LYS A 266 5.66 10.78 -1.07
N GLY A 267 6.79 11.02 -1.75
CA GLY A 267 7.03 12.22 -2.55
C GLY A 267 6.06 12.39 -3.72
N ILE A 268 5.27 11.34 -4.08
CA ILE A 268 4.19 11.47 -5.06
C ILE A 268 3.05 12.36 -4.56
N LEU A 269 2.81 12.45 -3.24
CA LEU A 269 1.72 13.23 -2.66
C LEU A 269 1.85 14.73 -2.93
N PRO A 270 3.02 15.38 -2.75
CA PRO A 270 3.26 16.75 -3.23
C PRO A 270 2.97 16.95 -4.71
N LEU A 271 3.35 15.99 -5.57
CA LEU A 271 3.08 16.08 -7.00
C LEU A 271 1.59 15.99 -7.31
N LEU A 272 0.87 15.04 -6.67
CA LEU A 272 -0.57 14.92 -6.83
C LEU A 272 -1.30 16.21 -6.41
N TRP A 273 -0.91 16.80 -5.27
CA TRP A 273 -1.49 18.07 -4.83
C TRP A 273 -1.21 19.22 -5.80
N GLN A 274 -0.04 19.22 -6.43
CA GLN A 274 0.34 20.21 -7.44
C GLN A 274 -0.45 20.05 -8.75
N MET A 275 -0.69 18.79 -9.17
CA MET A 275 -1.44 18.48 -10.40
C MET A 275 -2.96 18.67 -10.23
N PHE A 276 -3.48 18.34 -9.04
CA PHE A 276 -4.91 18.31 -8.73
C PHE A 276 -5.23 19.11 -7.46
N PRO A 277 -4.96 20.42 -7.43
CA PRO A 277 -5.12 21.23 -6.23
C PRO A 277 -6.60 21.30 -5.82
N GLY A 278 -6.87 21.07 -4.53
CA GLY A 278 -8.23 21.09 -3.98
C GLY A 278 -9.07 19.86 -4.30
N HIS A 279 -8.48 18.80 -4.85
CA HIS A 279 -9.20 17.52 -5.06
C HIS A 279 -9.75 16.99 -3.72
N PRO A 280 -11.03 16.59 -3.66
CA PRO A 280 -11.70 16.25 -2.40
C PRO A 280 -11.05 15.07 -1.65
N ASN A 281 -10.40 14.14 -2.35
CA ASN A 281 -9.75 12.98 -1.75
C ASN A 281 -8.25 13.17 -1.48
N LEU A 282 -7.67 14.34 -1.84
CA LEU A 282 -6.29 14.67 -1.53
C LEU A 282 -6.19 15.56 -0.29
N LEU A 283 -5.04 15.50 0.35
CA LEU A 283 -4.61 16.43 1.40
C LEU A 283 -3.54 17.36 0.82
N PRO A 284 -3.47 18.63 1.24
CA PRO A 284 -2.34 19.49 0.92
C PRO A 284 -1.02 18.79 1.27
N ALA A 285 -0.11 18.70 0.30
CA ALA A 285 1.19 18.06 0.55
C ALA A 285 2.30 18.82 -0.18
N PHE A 286 3.48 18.91 0.47
CA PHE A 286 4.65 19.65 -0.03
C PHE A 286 5.92 18.94 0.42
N PHE A 287 7.00 19.13 -0.30
CA PHE A 287 8.30 18.79 0.26
C PHE A 287 8.69 19.79 1.35
N LEU A 288 9.32 19.32 2.38
CA LEU A 288 9.64 20.13 3.56
C LEU A 288 10.63 21.28 3.24
N ASP A 289 11.57 21.04 2.33
CA ASP A 289 12.51 22.06 1.84
C ASP A 289 11.83 23.20 1.08
N ASP A 290 10.82 22.90 0.25
CA ASP A 290 10.01 23.94 -0.44
C ASP A 290 9.25 24.81 0.56
N VAL A 291 8.68 24.20 1.62
CA VAL A 291 8.00 24.92 2.68
C VAL A 291 8.98 25.82 3.45
N ALA A 292 10.14 25.28 3.81
CA ALA A 292 11.19 26.03 4.49
C ALA A 292 11.68 27.23 3.65
N GLU A 293 11.87 27.06 2.35
CA GLU A 293 12.22 28.12 1.42
C GLU A 293 11.14 29.21 1.37
N ALA A 294 9.86 28.80 1.21
CA ALA A 294 8.74 29.75 1.18
C ALA A 294 8.63 30.59 2.46
N LEU A 295 8.77 29.96 3.62
CA LEU A 295 8.73 30.63 4.94
C LEU A 295 9.94 31.56 5.18
N ALA A 296 11.10 31.24 4.61
CA ALA A 296 12.30 32.09 4.69
C ALA A 296 12.25 33.30 3.74
N GLY A 297 11.16 33.48 2.98
CA GLY A 297 11.04 34.54 1.99
C GLY A 297 11.81 34.28 0.70
N GLY A 298 12.19 33.04 0.46
CA GLY A 298 12.75 32.54 -0.80
C GLY A 298 11.70 32.51 -1.91
N SER A 299 12.12 32.03 -3.06
CA SER A 299 11.26 31.98 -4.26
C SER A 299 11.13 30.52 -4.74
N PRO A 300 10.34 29.67 -4.05
CA PRO A 300 10.02 28.35 -4.58
C PRO A 300 9.33 28.48 -5.95
N ALA A 301 9.25 27.38 -6.70
CA ALA A 301 8.56 27.38 -7.98
C ALA A 301 7.17 28.05 -7.86
N PRO A 302 6.76 28.93 -8.79
CA PRO A 302 5.52 29.73 -8.66
C PRO A 302 4.27 28.88 -8.35
N ALA A 303 4.16 27.70 -8.96
CA ALA A 303 3.05 26.77 -8.70
C ALA A 303 3.05 26.26 -7.25
N VAL A 304 4.23 25.95 -6.70
CA VAL A 304 4.39 25.52 -5.30
C VAL A 304 4.02 26.66 -4.35
N ALA A 305 4.51 27.87 -4.60
CA ALA A 305 4.21 29.04 -3.78
C ALA A 305 2.71 29.35 -3.73
N GLN A 306 2.02 29.28 -4.87
CA GLN A 306 0.57 29.48 -4.94
C GLN A 306 -0.20 28.40 -4.20
N ALA A 307 0.14 27.12 -4.43
CA ALA A 307 -0.50 25.98 -3.77
C ALA A 307 -0.27 26.01 -2.25
N PHE A 308 0.94 26.38 -1.82
CA PHE A 308 1.27 26.53 -0.40
C PHE A 308 0.48 27.67 0.26
N ALA A 309 0.39 28.83 -0.38
CA ALA A 309 -0.38 29.95 0.16
C ALA A 309 -1.87 29.60 0.32
N ALA A 310 -2.44 28.82 -0.60
CA ALA A 310 -3.83 28.34 -0.51
C ALA A 310 -4.05 27.30 0.61
N ALA A 311 -3.03 26.52 0.99
CA ALA A 311 -3.10 25.45 1.98
C ALA A 311 -2.58 25.87 3.37
N GLN A 312 -2.07 27.08 3.52
CA GLN A 312 -1.35 27.52 4.72
C GLN A 312 -2.17 27.42 6.00
N ASP A 313 -3.44 27.76 5.94
CA ASP A 313 -4.35 27.70 7.10
C ASP A 313 -4.65 26.25 7.50
N ASP A 314 -4.78 25.34 6.52
CA ASP A 314 -4.99 23.90 6.77
C ASP A 314 -3.76 23.28 7.44
N LEU A 315 -2.57 23.55 6.91
CA LEU A 315 -1.31 23.08 7.48
C LEU A 315 -1.03 23.64 8.86
N ALA A 316 -1.46 24.87 9.14
CA ALA A 316 -1.32 25.51 10.45
C ALA A 316 -2.26 24.88 11.49
N ARG A 317 -3.44 24.40 11.11
CA ARG A 317 -4.35 23.65 12.00
C ARG A 317 -3.75 22.31 12.38
N GLY A 318 -3.21 21.56 11.41
CA GLY A 318 -2.56 20.29 11.64
C GLY A 318 -1.84 19.78 10.41
N HIS A 319 -0.70 19.15 10.63
CA HIS A 319 0.08 18.53 9.58
C HIS A 319 0.88 17.33 10.09
N VAL A 320 1.31 16.51 9.15
CA VAL A 320 2.12 15.32 9.38
C VAL A 320 3.42 15.45 8.60
N LEU A 321 4.55 15.22 9.26
CA LEU A 321 5.85 15.07 8.61
C LEU A 321 6.11 13.59 8.36
N LYS A 322 6.56 13.25 7.16
CA LYS A 322 6.87 11.88 6.74
C LYS A 322 8.13 11.84 5.89
N PRO A 323 9.05 10.87 6.06
CA PRO A 323 10.09 10.61 5.06
C PRO A 323 9.47 10.17 3.73
N ILE A 324 10.12 10.47 2.60
CA ILE A 324 9.64 10.00 1.28
C ILE A 324 9.64 8.47 1.16
N PHE A 325 10.58 7.82 1.83
CA PHE A 325 10.62 6.37 2.04
C PHE A 325 10.40 6.11 3.53
N SER A 326 9.42 5.33 3.87
CA SER A 326 9.23 4.80 5.23
C SER A 326 8.14 3.74 5.23
N ARG A 327 8.20 2.83 6.21
CA ARG A 327 7.28 1.71 6.39
C ARG A 327 6.78 1.72 7.82
N GLU A 328 5.62 1.10 8.04
CA GLU A 328 5.07 0.86 9.39
C GLU A 328 5.04 2.12 10.27
N GLY A 329 4.82 3.28 9.64
CA GLY A 329 4.76 4.56 10.34
C GLY A 329 6.11 5.11 10.81
N ALA A 330 7.26 4.50 10.47
CA ALA A 330 8.58 4.97 10.87
C ALA A 330 8.84 6.41 10.42
N GLY A 331 9.43 7.22 11.31
CA GLY A 331 9.77 8.62 11.06
C GLY A 331 8.57 9.56 10.92
N VAL A 332 7.35 9.12 11.25
CA VAL A 332 6.14 9.95 11.17
C VAL A 332 5.99 10.81 12.42
N THR A 333 5.70 12.10 12.23
CA THR A 333 5.41 13.04 13.33
C THR A 333 4.16 13.86 13.02
N ILE A 334 3.22 13.92 13.96
CA ILE A 334 1.97 14.67 13.85
C ILE A 334 2.06 15.97 14.66
N PHE A 335 1.68 17.07 14.04
CA PHE A 335 1.57 18.38 14.65
C PHE A 335 0.15 18.91 14.61
N GLU A 336 -0.32 19.52 15.69
CA GLU A 336 -1.57 20.28 15.79
C GLU A 336 -1.32 21.65 16.41
N ALA A 337 -1.81 22.69 15.76
CA ALA A 337 -1.63 24.08 16.20
C ALA A 337 -0.15 24.40 16.55
N GLY A 338 0.79 23.89 15.73
CA GLY A 338 2.22 24.08 15.91
C GLY A 338 2.86 23.27 17.05
N ARG A 339 2.14 22.32 17.64
CA ARG A 339 2.68 21.45 18.73
C ARG A 339 2.76 20.02 18.23
N GLU A 340 3.85 19.33 18.52
CA GLU A 340 3.96 17.89 18.33
C GLU A 340 3.01 17.18 19.29
N VAL A 341 2.14 16.33 18.72
CA VAL A 341 1.12 15.57 19.46
C VAL A 341 1.31 14.07 19.39
N ALA A 342 2.01 13.58 18.38
CA ALA A 342 2.41 12.18 18.24
C ALA A 342 3.68 12.06 17.40
N ARG A 343 4.49 11.06 17.71
CA ARG A 343 5.70 10.70 16.95
C ARG A 343 5.95 9.20 17.08
N THR A 344 6.47 8.58 16.03
CA THR A 344 7.08 7.25 16.10
C THR A 344 8.51 7.35 16.60
N GLU A 345 8.94 6.39 17.42
CA GLU A 345 10.33 6.34 17.96
C GLU A 345 11.35 5.88 16.90
N ASP A 346 10.89 5.13 15.88
CA ASP A 346 11.75 4.66 14.80
C ASP A 346 12.14 5.81 13.87
N ASP A 347 13.43 6.14 13.86
CA ASP A 347 14.05 7.20 13.05
C ASP A 347 14.94 6.64 11.92
N SER A 348 14.85 5.34 11.62
CA SER A 348 15.67 4.64 10.61
C SER A 348 15.65 5.33 9.24
N TYR A 349 14.56 5.99 8.91
CA TYR A 349 14.36 6.71 7.63
C TYR A 349 14.63 8.23 7.72
N SER A 350 15.11 8.74 8.85
CA SER A 350 15.33 10.19 9.08
C SER A 350 16.35 10.85 8.14
N HIS A 351 17.18 10.05 7.47
CA HIS A 351 18.17 10.52 6.49
C HIS A 351 17.57 10.82 5.11
N HIS A 352 16.32 10.45 4.88
CA HIS A 352 15.62 10.72 3.61
C HIS A 352 14.99 12.11 3.59
N PRO A 353 14.76 12.69 2.39
CA PRO A 353 13.95 13.90 2.27
C PRO A 353 12.58 13.72 2.90
N MET A 354 12.04 14.81 3.46
CA MET A 354 10.76 14.81 4.17
C MET A 354 9.68 15.51 3.35
N ILE A 355 8.45 15.08 3.51
CA ILE A 355 7.26 15.79 3.09
C ILE A 355 6.47 16.29 4.30
N VAL A 356 5.71 17.35 4.10
CA VAL A 356 4.64 17.79 5.00
C VAL A 356 3.32 17.54 4.29
N GLN A 357 2.37 16.90 4.98
CA GLN A 357 1.02 16.62 4.49
C GLN A 357 0.01 17.19 5.49
N GLY A 358 -1.08 17.78 5.03
CA GLY A 358 -2.19 18.19 5.89
C GLY A 358 -2.69 17.03 6.74
N LEU A 359 -3.07 17.32 7.98
CA LEU A 359 -3.61 16.31 8.89
C LEU A 359 -5.04 15.95 8.49
N ALA A 360 -5.30 14.67 8.24
CA ALA A 360 -6.65 14.13 8.22
C ALA A 360 -7.05 13.73 9.65
N GLU A 361 -8.26 14.10 10.06
CA GLU A 361 -8.82 13.61 11.31
C GLU A 361 -9.23 12.14 11.12
N LEU A 362 -8.68 11.26 11.95
CA LEU A 362 -9.14 9.88 12.05
C LEU A 362 -10.24 9.80 13.10
N PRO A 363 -11.37 9.14 12.83
CA PRO A 363 -12.39 8.92 13.82
C PRO A 363 -11.87 8.07 14.98
N ALA A 364 -12.45 8.20 16.14
CA ALA A 364 -12.12 7.39 17.31
C ALA A 364 -13.29 6.49 17.68
N PHE A 365 -13.09 5.16 17.64
CA PHE A 365 -14.03 4.17 18.11
C PHE A 365 -13.41 3.43 19.30
N ASP A 366 -13.97 3.61 20.50
CA ASP A 366 -13.45 3.03 21.74
C ASP A 366 -11.96 3.34 22.00
N GLY A 367 -11.51 4.52 21.54
CA GLY A 367 -10.12 4.96 21.65
C GLY A 367 -9.16 4.34 20.63
N PHE A 368 -9.68 3.72 19.57
CA PHE A 368 -8.92 3.24 18.41
C PHE A 368 -9.24 4.07 17.18
N HIS A 369 -8.25 4.28 16.35
CA HIS A 369 -8.30 5.05 15.11
C HIS A 369 -8.14 4.12 13.91
N PRO A 370 -9.19 3.87 13.11
CA PRO A 370 -9.09 3.03 11.93
C PRO A 370 -8.45 3.77 10.75
N VAL A 371 -7.65 3.03 9.98
CA VAL A 371 -7.17 3.37 8.65
C VAL A 371 -7.67 2.32 7.69
N LEU A 372 -8.24 2.78 6.57
CA LEU A 372 -8.79 1.94 5.53
C LEU A 372 -7.72 1.64 4.48
N GLY A 373 -7.51 0.37 4.18
CA GLY A 373 -6.65 -0.10 3.08
C GLY A 373 -7.50 -0.47 1.87
N ALA A 374 -7.63 0.44 0.90
CA ALA A 374 -8.34 0.19 -0.34
C ALA A 374 -7.43 -0.54 -1.34
N TRP A 375 -7.80 -1.76 -1.71
CA TRP A 375 -7.03 -2.61 -2.60
C TRP A 375 -7.32 -2.31 -4.06
N ILE A 376 -6.29 -1.97 -4.80
CA ILE A 376 -6.31 -1.76 -6.24
C ILE A 376 -5.73 -3.00 -6.91
N VAL A 377 -6.44 -3.59 -7.86
CA VAL A 377 -5.94 -4.66 -8.73
C VAL A 377 -6.11 -4.23 -10.19
N GLY A 378 -4.99 -4.20 -10.90
CA GLY A 378 -4.97 -3.55 -12.21
C GLY A 378 -5.37 -2.07 -12.10
N GLU A 379 -6.52 -1.70 -12.66
CA GLU A 379 -6.95 -0.29 -12.74
C GLU A 379 -8.10 0.07 -11.77
N SER A 380 -8.59 -0.89 -10.95
CA SER A 380 -9.80 -0.69 -10.16
C SER A 380 -9.63 -1.06 -8.70
N CYS A 381 -10.32 -0.35 -7.83
CA CYS A 381 -10.48 -0.74 -6.44
C CYS A 381 -11.44 -1.94 -6.35
N CYS A 382 -11.07 -2.99 -5.62
CA CYS A 382 -11.81 -4.25 -5.57
C CYS A 382 -12.00 -4.84 -4.18
N GLY A 383 -11.57 -4.12 -3.13
CA GLY A 383 -11.76 -4.59 -1.78
C GLY A 383 -11.16 -3.67 -0.72
N LEU A 384 -11.47 -3.99 0.52
CA LEU A 384 -11.12 -3.19 1.67
C LEU A 384 -10.52 -4.06 2.79
N GLY A 385 -9.41 -3.62 3.37
CA GLY A 385 -8.89 -4.07 4.64
C GLY A 385 -8.89 -2.93 5.65
N LEU A 386 -9.05 -3.20 6.93
CA LEU A 386 -9.01 -2.17 7.96
C LEU A 386 -7.99 -2.53 9.03
N ARG A 387 -7.21 -1.53 9.41
CA ARG A 387 -6.32 -1.60 10.56
C ARG A 387 -6.68 -0.51 11.56
N GLU A 388 -6.67 -0.81 12.84
CA GLU A 388 -6.92 0.16 13.88
C GLU A 388 -5.82 0.17 14.94
N ASP A 389 -5.53 1.34 15.47
CA ASP A 389 -4.56 1.53 16.54
C ASP A 389 -5.06 2.54 17.59
N ARG A 390 -4.53 2.46 18.80
CA ARG A 390 -4.74 3.51 19.81
C ARG A 390 -3.98 4.79 19.46
N SER A 391 -2.85 4.65 18.77
CA SER A 391 -2.12 5.75 18.15
C SER A 391 -2.84 6.20 16.88
N ARG A 392 -2.70 7.47 16.51
CA ARG A 392 -3.11 7.99 15.20
C ARG A 392 -2.09 7.68 14.09
N ILE A 393 -0.99 7.03 14.44
CA ILE A 393 0.01 6.51 13.51
C ILE A 393 -0.13 4.99 13.53
N THR A 394 -0.43 4.41 12.37
CA THR A 394 -0.53 2.95 12.18
C THR A 394 0.86 2.34 12.17
N HIS A 395 1.05 1.26 12.93
CA HIS A 395 2.31 0.52 13.00
C HIS A 395 2.11 -0.95 12.58
N ASN A 396 3.19 -1.73 12.59
CA ASN A 396 3.15 -3.15 12.25
C ASN A 396 2.18 -3.97 13.14
N LEU A 397 2.12 -3.64 14.43
CA LEU A 397 1.24 -4.34 15.39
C LEU A 397 -0.19 -3.77 15.47
N SER A 398 -0.55 -2.83 14.60
CA SER A 398 -1.92 -2.30 14.54
C SER A 398 -2.89 -3.43 14.15
N ARG A 399 -4.01 -3.53 14.88
CA ARG A 399 -4.96 -4.63 14.75
C ARG A 399 -5.63 -4.63 13.38
N PHE A 400 -5.78 -5.79 12.77
CA PHE A 400 -6.65 -5.97 11.62
C PHE A 400 -8.08 -6.23 12.10
N LYS A 401 -9.05 -5.53 11.50
CA LYS A 401 -10.48 -5.63 11.79
C LYS A 401 -11.26 -6.03 10.55
N PRO A 402 -12.15 -7.03 10.66
CA PRO A 402 -13.05 -7.34 9.56
C PRO A 402 -14.10 -6.24 9.36
N HIS A 403 -14.69 -6.22 8.17
CA HIS A 403 -15.79 -5.33 7.83
C HIS A 403 -16.94 -6.07 7.17
N PHE A 404 -18.10 -5.43 7.14
CA PHE A 404 -19.27 -5.91 6.41
C PHE A 404 -20.11 -4.73 5.93
N ILE A 405 -20.93 -5.00 4.92
CA ILE A 405 -21.91 -4.08 4.35
C ILE A 405 -23.28 -4.50 4.87
N GLU A 406 -24.04 -3.55 5.37
CA GLU A 406 -25.43 -3.74 5.77
C GLU A 406 -26.25 -2.59 5.19
N GLY A 407 -27.32 -2.92 4.46
CA GLY A 407 -28.23 -2.00 3.79
C GLY A 407 -29.10 -1.15 4.73
#